data_b9abbc3cba9abdf48737bb5f42335c64
#
_entry.id   b9abbc3cba9abdf48737bb5f42335c64
#
_cell.length_a   1.000
_cell.length_b   1.000
_cell.length_c   1.000
_cell.angle_alpha   90.00
_cell.angle_beta   90.00
_cell.angle_gamma   90.00
#
_symmetry.space_group_name_H-M   'P 1'
#
loop_
_entity.id
_entity.type
_entity.pdbx_description
1 polymer ?
#
loop_
_entity_poly.entity_id
_entity_poly.type
_entity_poly.pdbx_seq_one_letter_code
_entity_poly.pdbx_strand_id
1 'polypeptide(L)'
;MMAGSLPDQQIDLRGISCPKNFIRCRLALEALDVNQLLQVDLDCGEPEEMVVSGLREAGHRVEIYSKEATWLRLMVTCGGG
;
A
#
# COMPACT_ATOMS: atom_id res chain seq x y z
N MET A 1 -13.84 18.13 9.93
CA MET A 1 -13.51 17.66 9.59
C MET A 1 -13.11 17.02 8.98
N MET A 2 -12.70 16.81 8.65
CA MET A 2 -12.48 16.13 8.05
C MET A 2 -12.17 15.21 8.06
N ALA A 3 -12.38 15.29 7.81
CA ALA A 3 -12.39 14.03 8.12
C ALA A 3 -11.61 13.03 7.39
N GLY A 4 -11.52 12.96 6.25
CA GLY A 4 -10.73 11.99 5.56
C GLY A 4 -9.26 12.18 5.86
N SER A 5 -8.56 11.09 6.09
CA SER A 5 -7.13 11.15 6.27
C SER A 5 -6.46 11.26 4.91
N LEU A 6 -5.61 12.24 4.76
CA LEU A 6 -4.81 12.36 3.55
C LEU A 6 -3.57 11.48 3.73
N PRO A 7 -3.14 10.78 2.67
CA PRO A 7 -1.93 9.98 2.79
C PRO A 7 -0.71 10.87 2.94
N ASP A 8 0.26 10.39 3.71
CA ASP A 8 1.52 11.09 3.88
C ASP A 8 2.40 10.92 2.67
N GLN A 9 2.20 9.81 1.94
CA GLN A 9 2.93 9.55 0.71
C GLN A 9 2.06 8.73 -0.23
N GLN A 10 2.27 8.88 -1.53
CA GLN A 10 1.53 8.16 -2.55
C GLN A 10 2.51 7.52 -3.52
N ILE A 11 2.25 6.26 -3.91
CA ILE A 11 3.03 5.59 -4.94
C ILE A 11 2.09 4.88 -5.90
N ASP A 12 2.49 4.81 -7.15
CA ASP A 12 1.72 4.16 -8.20
C ASP A 12 2.52 2.97 -8.69
N LEU A 13 2.03 1.77 -8.38
CA LEU A 13 2.70 0.53 -8.74
C LEU A 13 1.96 -0.24 -9.83
N ARG A 14 1.01 0.41 -10.50
CA ARG A 14 0.30 -0.24 -11.60
C ARG A 14 1.30 -0.51 -12.71
N GLY A 15 1.23 -1.73 -13.26
CA GLY A 15 2.15 -2.16 -14.31
C GLY A 15 3.51 -2.61 -13.79
N ILE A 16 3.74 -2.57 -12.49
CA ILE A 16 5.00 -3.00 -11.90
C ILE A 16 4.85 -4.43 -11.43
N SER A 17 5.71 -5.31 -11.91
CA SER A 17 5.63 -6.73 -11.58
C SER A 17 6.22 -7.03 -10.22
N CYS A 18 5.82 -8.19 -9.67
CA CYS A 18 6.37 -8.71 -8.44
C CYS A 18 7.78 -9.25 -8.73
N PRO A 19 8.76 -9.07 -7.84
CA PRO A 19 8.65 -8.52 -6.48
C PRO A 19 8.93 -7.02 -6.39
N LYS A 20 9.15 -6.34 -7.52
CA LYS A 20 9.48 -4.91 -7.49
C LYS A 20 8.41 -4.09 -6.80
N ASN A 21 7.14 -4.43 -7.04
CA ASN A 21 6.05 -3.70 -6.42
C ASN A 21 6.12 -3.78 -4.89
N PHE A 22 6.36 -4.97 -4.35
CA PHE A 22 6.46 -5.15 -2.91
C PHE A 22 7.67 -4.40 -2.33
N ILE A 23 8.81 -4.47 -3.03
CA ILE A 23 10.03 -3.80 -2.58
C ILE A 23 9.82 -2.30 -2.52
N ARG A 24 9.15 -1.72 -3.53
CA ARG A 24 8.87 -0.29 -3.52
C ARG A 24 7.94 0.11 -2.38
N CYS A 25 6.96 -0.73 -2.05
CA CYS A 25 6.12 -0.47 -0.89
C CYS A 25 6.94 -0.44 0.39
N ARG A 26 7.83 -1.42 0.55
CA ARG A 26 8.66 -1.49 1.75
C ARG A 26 9.55 -0.26 1.89
N LEU A 27 10.17 0.16 0.80
CA LEU A 27 11.02 1.34 0.83
C LEU A 27 10.24 2.58 1.19
N ALA A 28 9.03 2.73 0.65
CA ALA A 28 8.19 3.87 0.97
C ALA A 28 7.79 3.86 2.45
N LEU A 29 7.46 2.69 2.98
CA LEU A 29 7.07 2.58 4.38
C LEU A 29 8.23 2.82 5.32
N GLU A 30 9.45 2.44 4.92
CA GLU A 30 10.63 2.70 5.74
C GLU A 30 10.90 4.20 5.89
N ALA A 31 10.44 4.99 4.94
CA ALA A 31 10.60 6.44 5.00
C ALA A 31 9.52 7.11 5.85
N LEU A 32 8.52 6.36 6.31
CA LEU A 32 7.42 6.88 7.10
C LEU A 32 7.57 6.51 8.56
N ASP A 33 6.97 7.32 9.42
CA ASP A 33 6.89 7.02 10.83
C ASP A 33 5.68 6.13 11.11
N VAL A 34 5.68 5.54 12.31
CA VAL A 34 4.54 4.73 12.76
C VAL A 34 3.26 5.54 12.67
N ASN A 35 2.20 4.90 12.18
CA ASN A 35 0.86 5.46 12.00
C ASN A 35 0.72 6.43 10.84
N GLN A 36 1.77 6.69 10.08
CA GLN A 36 1.62 7.47 8.86
C GLN A 36 1.02 6.62 7.76
N LEU A 37 0.40 7.28 6.79
CA LEU A 37 -0.36 6.61 5.74
C LEU A 37 0.36 6.62 4.41
N LEU A 38 0.34 5.47 3.74
CA LEU A 38 0.85 5.33 2.38
C LEU A 38 -0.30 4.92 1.48
N GLN A 39 -0.52 5.68 0.40
CA GLN A 39 -1.49 5.30 -0.61
C GLN A 39 -0.76 4.53 -1.71
N VAL A 40 -1.28 3.36 -2.05
CA VAL A 40 -0.68 2.50 -3.06
C VAL A 40 -1.71 2.17 -4.12
N ASP A 41 -1.42 2.49 -5.37
CA ASP A 41 -2.23 2.05 -6.50
C ASP A 41 -1.56 0.83 -7.12
N LEU A 42 -2.32 -0.22 -7.36
CA LEU A 42 -1.76 -1.54 -7.64
C LEU A 42 -2.69 -2.30 -8.57
N ASP A 43 -2.15 -3.17 -9.41
CA ASP A 43 -2.99 -4.00 -10.26
C ASP A 43 -3.70 -5.06 -9.44
N CYS A 44 -4.93 -5.40 -9.87
CA CYS A 44 -5.69 -6.48 -9.24
C CYS A 44 -5.07 -7.83 -9.56
N GLY A 45 -5.49 -8.85 -8.80
CA GLY A 45 -5.06 -10.21 -9.01
C GLY A 45 -3.85 -10.55 -8.18
N GLU A 46 -2.86 -11.20 -8.81
CA GLU A 46 -1.68 -11.67 -8.11
C GLU A 46 -0.91 -10.55 -7.40
N PRO A 47 -0.67 -9.38 -8.02
CA PRO A 47 0.02 -8.30 -7.31
C PRO A 47 -0.72 -7.88 -6.05
N GLU A 48 -2.04 -7.81 -6.12
CA GLU A 48 -2.85 -7.44 -4.96
C GLU A 48 -2.64 -8.43 -3.82
N GLU A 49 -2.75 -9.73 -4.12
CA GLU A 49 -2.65 -10.76 -3.09
C GLU A 49 -1.27 -10.78 -2.45
N MET A 50 -0.24 -10.69 -3.27
CA MET A 50 1.14 -10.76 -2.77
C MET A 50 1.50 -9.57 -1.91
N VAL A 51 1.14 -8.36 -2.36
CA VAL A 51 1.50 -7.15 -1.64
C VAL A 51 0.71 -7.03 -0.34
N VAL A 52 -0.59 -7.29 -0.38
CA VAL A 52 -1.42 -7.19 0.81
C VAL A 52 -0.95 -8.18 1.87
N SER A 53 -0.75 -9.44 1.49
CA SER A 53 -0.28 -10.46 2.43
C SER A 53 1.07 -10.11 3.01
N GLY A 54 2.00 -9.70 2.15
CA GLY A 54 3.35 -9.38 2.59
C GLY A 54 3.41 -8.22 3.56
N LEU A 55 2.62 -7.17 3.28
CA LEU A 55 2.61 -6.01 4.16
C LEU A 55 1.94 -6.32 5.49
N ARG A 56 0.88 -7.13 5.48
CA ARG A 56 0.23 -7.53 6.73
C ARG A 56 1.15 -8.38 7.58
N GLU A 57 1.90 -9.28 6.96
CA GLU A 57 2.86 -10.11 7.68
C GLU A 57 3.99 -9.27 8.28
N ALA A 58 4.32 -8.16 7.64
CA ALA A 58 5.35 -7.27 8.14
C ALA A 58 4.85 -6.35 9.27
N GLY A 59 3.56 -6.45 9.62
CA GLY A 59 3.01 -5.69 10.74
C GLY A 59 2.31 -4.40 10.36
N HIS A 60 2.13 -4.15 9.08
CA HIS A 60 1.42 -2.94 8.63
C HIS A 60 -0.07 -3.22 8.52
N ARG A 61 -0.89 -2.19 8.66
CA ARG A 61 -2.33 -2.30 8.46
C ARG A 61 -2.64 -1.95 7.02
N VAL A 62 -3.31 -2.85 6.31
CA VAL A 62 -3.64 -2.65 4.90
C VAL A 62 -5.14 -2.68 4.73
N GLU A 63 -5.69 -1.63 4.13
CA GLU A 63 -7.12 -1.56 3.83
C GLU A 63 -7.31 -1.23 2.36
N ILE A 64 -8.32 -1.85 1.74
CA ILE A 64 -8.67 -1.54 0.36
C ILE A 64 -9.54 -0.30 0.39
N TYR A 65 -9.00 0.79 -0.14
CA TYR A 65 -9.72 2.06 -0.18
C TYR A 65 -10.75 2.08 -1.29
N SER A 66 -10.35 1.61 -2.48
CA SER A 66 -11.27 1.49 -3.61
C SER A 66 -10.73 0.43 -4.55
N LYS A 67 -11.63 -0.18 -5.33
CA LYS A 67 -11.24 -1.23 -6.26
C LYS A 67 -11.96 -1.02 -7.58
N GLU A 68 -11.17 -0.92 -8.65
CA GLU A 68 -11.68 -0.76 -9.99
C GLU A 68 -11.61 -2.10 -10.73
N ALA A 69 -11.93 -2.09 -12.04
CA ALA A 69 -11.95 -3.32 -12.81
C ALA A 69 -10.59 -4.01 -12.91
N THR A 70 -9.52 -3.21 -13.05
CA THR A 70 -8.19 -3.78 -13.30
C THR A 70 -7.15 -3.35 -12.26
N TRP A 71 -7.49 -2.41 -11.39
CA TRP A 71 -6.54 -1.92 -10.39
C TRP A 71 -7.30 -1.52 -9.12
N LEU A 72 -6.55 -1.33 -8.05
CA LEU A 72 -7.16 -0.94 -6.78
C LEU A 72 -6.23 0.02 -6.05
N ARG A 73 -6.82 0.71 -5.09
CA ARG A 73 -6.10 1.64 -4.23
C ARG A 73 -6.13 1.13 -2.81
N LEU A 74 -4.95 1.01 -2.24
CA LEU A 74 -4.79 0.58 -0.85
C LEU A 74 -4.40 1.78 0.01
N MET A 75 -4.83 1.76 1.26
CA MET A 75 -4.31 2.67 2.26
C MET A 75 -3.58 1.82 3.29
N VAL A 76 -2.29 2.05 3.41
CA VAL A 76 -1.43 1.29 4.30
C VAL A 76 -1.01 2.17 5.46
N THR A 77 -1.31 1.72 6.68
CA THR A 77 -0.85 2.42 7.87
C THR A 77 0.46 1.79 8.31
N CYS A 78 1.49 2.60 8.40
CA CYS A 78 2.82 2.11 8.78
C CYS A 78 2.79 1.56 10.19
N GLY A 79 3.19 0.31 10.37
CA GLY A 79 3.20 -0.34 11.66
C GLY A 79 4.55 -0.28 12.37
N GLY A 80 5.52 0.39 11.77
CA GLY A 80 6.84 0.54 12.38
C GLY A 80 7.68 -0.72 12.33
N GLY A 81 7.18 -1.74 11.61
CA GLY A 81 7.86 -3.03 11.58
C GLY A 81 8.59 -3.29 10.30
#